data_c70b133cdc84f280d4ed82c4452430a4
#
_entry.id   c70b133cdc84f280d4ed82c4452430a4
#
_cell.length_a   1.000
_cell.length_b   1.000
_cell.length_c   1.000
_cell.angle_alpha   90.00
_cell.angle_beta   90.00
_cell.angle_gamma   90.00
#
_symmetry.space_group_name_H-M   'P 1'
#
loop_
_entity.id
_entity.type
_entity.pdbx_description
1 polymer ?
#
loop_
_entity_poly.entity_id
_entity_poly.type
_entity_poly.pdbx_seq_one_letter_code
_entity_poly.pdbx_strand_id
1 'polypeptide(L)'
;MAKNSKNNAKATEEKAVVTEVKDSNIVDSVEALEAKLAQVREAQKKFSTYTQEQVDKIFKAAAIAANQARIPLAKQAVEETGMGVVEDKVIKNNYAAEYIYNAYKNTKTCDIIERDESFGTIKVAEPIGVVGAVIPTTNPTSTAIFKSLLALKTRNGIIFSPHP
;
A
#
# COMPACT_ATOMS: atom_id res chain seq x y z
N MET A 1 74.08 -4.62 -5.66
CA MET A 1 73.58 -3.48 -4.86
C MET A 1 72.20 -3.11 -5.39
N ALA A 2 71.17 -3.54 -4.72
CA ALA A 2 69.83 -3.15 -5.05
C ALA A 2 69.02 -3.08 -3.76
N LYS A 3 68.54 -1.89 -3.41
CA LYS A 3 67.78 -1.62 -2.21
C LYS A 3 66.31 -1.90 -2.42
N ASN A 4 65.79 -2.73 -1.58
CA ASN A 4 64.40 -3.09 -1.39
C ASN A 4 63.63 -1.88 -0.85
N SER A 5 62.52 -1.49 -1.48
CA SER A 5 61.57 -0.56 -0.91
C SER A 5 60.21 -1.27 -0.77
N LYS A 6 59.86 -1.55 0.49
CA LYS A 6 58.57 -2.07 0.90
C LYS A 6 57.56 -0.92 0.95
N ASN A 7 56.62 -0.92 0.08
CA ASN A 7 55.43 -0.08 0.20
C ASN A 7 54.35 -0.90 0.90
N ASN A 8 54.12 -0.52 2.15
CA ASN A 8 53.03 -0.99 3.01
C ASN A 8 51.77 -0.22 2.67
N ALA A 9 50.89 -0.80 1.85
CA ALA A 9 49.57 -0.25 1.63
C ALA A 9 48.69 -0.72 2.81
N LYS A 10 48.37 0.20 3.74
CA LYS A 10 47.34 0.03 4.73
C LYS A 10 45.99 0.04 4.02
N ALA A 11 45.35 -1.11 3.95
CA ALA A 11 43.93 -1.21 3.64
C ALA A 11 43.14 -0.63 4.81
N THR A 12 42.56 0.53 4.60
CA THR A 12 41.59 1.13 5.53
C THR A 12 40.26 0.41 5.30
N GLU A 13 39.88 -0.46 6.23
CA GLU A 13 38.53 -1.00 6.30
C GLU A 13 37.57 0.15 6.64
N GLU A 14 36.90 0.66 5.64
CA GLU A 14 35.67 1.45 5.85
C GLU A 14 34.57 0.52 6.39
N LYS A 15 34.39 0.52 7.70
CA LYS A 15 33.18 0.00 8.32
C LYS A 15 32.02 0.87 7.84
N ALA A 16 31.22 0.34 6.92
CA ALA A 16 29.92 0.91 6.60
C ALA A 16 29.10 0.93 7.91
N VAL A 17 28.88 2.13 8.43
CA VAL A 17 27.91 2.38 9.49
C VAL A 17 26.54 2.16 8.84
N VAL A 18 25.99 0.98 9.01
CA VAL A 18 24.58 0.72 8.75
C VAL A 18 23.81 1.54 9.79
N THR A 19 23.43 2.74 9.40
CA THR A 19 22.45 3.52 10.16
C THR A 19 21.16 2.71 10.08
N GLU A 20 20.75 2.10 11.19
CA GLU A 20 19.40 1.58 11.36
C GLU A 20 18.45 2.75 11.09
N VAL A 21 17.86 2.75 9.93
CA VAL A 21 16.70 3.59 9.64
C VAL A 21 15.61 3.03 10.54
N LYS A 22 15.39 3.66 11.70
CA LYS A 22 14.20 3.39 12.52
C LYS A 22 13.01 3.57 11.61
N ASP A 23 12.38 2.48 11.23
CA ASP A 23 11.21 2.48 10.37
C ASP A 23 10.09 3.16 11.16
N SER A 24 9.90 4.46 10.90
CA SER A 24 8.93 5.32 11.59
C SER A 24 7.47 4.89 11.36
N ASN A 25 7.28 3.80 10.61
CA ASN A 25 5.97 3.23 10.30
C ASN A 25 5.57 2.06 11.21
N ILE A 26 6.50 1.51 12.00
CA ILE A 26 6.16 0.47 12.97
C ILE A 26 5.52 1.13 14.19
N VAL A 27 4.34 0.62 14.57
CA VAL A 27 3.55 1.08 15.71
C VAL A 27 3.56 -0.04 16.75
N ASP A 28 4.26 0.19 17.86
CA ASP A 28 4.51 -0.78 18.91
C ASP A 28 3.89 -0.39 20.27
N SER A 29 3.18 0.74 20.32
CA SER A 29 2.49 1.22 21.52
C SER A 29 1.13 1.84 21.19
N VAL A 30 0.28 2.00 22.20
CA VAL A 30 -1.05 2.64 22.04
C VAL A 30 -0.89 4.11 21.67
N GLU A 31 0.05 4.81 22.28
CA GLU A 31 0.34 6.22 22.02
C GLU A 31 0.83 6.42 20.57
N ALA A 32 1.70 5.53 20.07
CA ALA A 32 2.16 5.55 18.69
C ALA A 32 1.00 5.27 17.71
N LEU A 33 0.09 4.36 18.06
CA LEU A 33 -1.11 4.08 17.27
C LEU A 33 -2.04 5.29 17.22
N GLU A 34 -2.30 5.94 18.34
CA GLU A 34 -3.15 7.15 18.40
C GLU A 34 -2.56 8.29 17.58
N ALA A 35 -1.25 8.52 17.66
CA ALA A 35 -0.56 9.52 16.85
C ALA A 35 -0.68 9.20 15.35
N LYS A 36 -0.49 7.93 14.96
CA LYS A 36 -0.64 7.49 13.56
C LYS A 36 -2.08 7.64 13.09
N LEU A 37 -3.05 7.28 13.91
CA LEU A 37 -4.48 7.46 13.62
C LEU A 37 -4.83 8.93 13.39
N ALA A 38 -4.32 9.84 14.24
CA ALA A 38 -4.52 11.28 14.07
C ALA A 38 -3.94 11.78 12.73
N GLN A 39 -2.73 11.35 12.39
CA GLN A 39 -2.08 11.69 11.12
C GLN A 39 -2.89 11.21 9.90
N VAL A 40 -3.35 9.95 9.94
CA VAL A 40 -4.13 9.36 8.84
C VAL A 40 -5.51 10.03 8.72
N ARG A 41 -6.15 10.38 9.84
CA ARG A 41 -7.42 11.14 9.84
C ARG A 41 -7.28 12.50 9.17
N GLU A 42 -6.21 13.23 9.46
CA GLU A 42 -5.98 14.55 8.81
C GLU A 42 -5.71 14.40 7.30
N ALA A 43 -4.93 13.39 6.89
CA ALA A 43 -4.73 13.07 5.49
C ALA A 43 -6.03 12.66 4.79
N GLN A 44 -6.85 11.84 5.45
CA GLN A 44 -8.14 11.38 4.94
C GLN A 44 -9.13 12.55 4.78
N LYS A 45 -9.18 13.49 5.71
CA LYS A 45 -10.01 14.71 5.57
C LYS A 45 -9.66 15.50 4.30
N LYS A 46 -8.37 15.66 3.98
CA LYS A 46 -7.96 16.26 2.71
C LYS A 46 -8.38 15.41 1.52
N PHE A 47 -8.18 14.10 1.61
CA PHE A 47 -8.53 13.18 0.53
C PHE A 47 -10.05 13.11 0.29
N SER A 48 -10.87 13.28 1.32
CA SER A 48 -12.33 13.28 1.19
C SER A 48 -12.87 14.40 0.30
N THR A 49 -12.11 15.49 0.10
CA THR A 49 -12.48 16.60 -0.77
C THR A 49 -12.09 16.41 -2.24
N TYR A 50 -11.45 15.30 -2.60
CA TYR A 50 -11.00 15.04 -3.97
C TYR A 50 -12.18 14.72 -4.88
N THR A 51 -12.10 15.24 -6.11
CA THR A 51 -13.10 14.97 -7.15
C THR A 51 -12.99 13.54 -7.68
N GLN A 52 -14.04 13.03 -8.33
CA GLN A 52 -14.03 11.72 -8.96
C GLN A 52 -12.86 11.55 -9.94
N GLU A 53 -12.54 12.58 -10.72
CA GLU A 53 -11.42 12.54 -11.67
C GLU A 53 -10.07 12.38 -10.98
N GLN A 54 -9.84 13.10 -9.86
CA GLN A 54 -8.62 12.97 -9.07
C GLN A 54 -8.51 11.58 -8.44
N VAL A 55 -9.60 11.06 -7.89
CA VAL A 55 -9.67 9.70 -7.32
C VAL A 55 -9.39 8.65 -8.39
N ASP A 56 -9.96 8.78 -9.58
CA ASP A 56 -9.78 7.83 -10.67
C ASP A 56 -8.33 7.81 -11.19
N LYS A 57 -7.66 8.96 -11.24
CA LYS A 57 -6.23 9.05 -11.55
C LYS A 57 -5.36 8.33 -10.51
N ILE A 58 -5.65 8.54 -9.22
CA ILE A 58 -4.92 7.87 -8.12
C ILE A 58 -5.17 6.37 -8.15
N PHE A 59 -6.43 5.95 -8.30
CA PHE A 59 -6.81 4.54 -8.38
C PHE A 59 -6.10 3.82 -9.53
N LYS A 60 -6.08 4.45 -10.72
CA LYS A 60 -5.36 3.93 -11.88
C LYS A 60 -3.86 3.82 -11.66
N ALA A 61 -3.23 4.85 -11.12
CA ALA A 61 -1.80 4.87 -10.87
C ALA A 61 -1.39 3.79 -9.87
N ALA A 62 -2.15 3.63 -8.78
CA ALA A 62 -1.92 2.60 -7.77
C ALA A 62 -2.08 1.19 -8.35
N ALA A 63 -3.11 0.95 -9.17
CA ALA A 63 -3.34 -0.34 -9.81
C ALA A 63 -2.21 -0.73 -10.78
N ILE A 64 -1.72 0.24 -11.57
CA ILE A 64 -0.58 0.01 -12.48
C ILE A 64 0.68 -0.32 -11.70
N ALA A 65 1.01 0.45 -10.66
CA ALA A 65 2.18 0.21 -9.83
C ALA A 65 2.12 -1.17 -9.15
N ALA A 66 0.97 -1.54 -8.59
CA ALA A 66 0.76 -2.84 -7.98
C ALA A 66 0.91 -3.99 -9.00
N ASN A 67 0.37 -3.82 -10.21
CA ASN A 67 0.49 -4.84 -11.26
C ASN A 67 1.94 -4.98 -11.76
N GLN A 68 2.68 -3.90 -11.88
CA GLN A 68 4.13 -3.95 -12.21
C GLN A 68 4.94 -4.70 -11.14
N ALA A 69 4.58 -4.53 -9.87
CA ALA A 69 5.24 -5.18 -8.74
C ALA A 69 4.75 -6.62 -8.46
N ARG A 70 3.78 -7.16 -9.21
CA ARG A 70 3.12 -8.44 -8.92
C ARG A 70 4.06 -9.64 -8.79
N ILE A 71 5.12 -9.68 -9.62
CA ILE A 71 6.08 -10.80 -9.62
C ILE A 71 7.06 -10.69 -8.43
N PRO A 72 7.80 -9.58 -8.23
CA PRO A 72 8.69 -9.48 -7.08
C PRO A 72 7.94 -9.62 -5.74
N LEU A 73 6.75 -9.04 -5.59
CA LEU A 73 5.93 -9.21 -4.39
C LEU A 73 5.49 -10.66 -4.16
N ALA A 74 5.20 -11.42 -5.21
CA ALA A 74 4.85 -12.84 -5.09
C ALA A 74 6.03 -13.67 -4.59
N LYS A 75 7.24 -13.43 -5.12
CA LYS A 75 8.48 -14.08 -4.67
C LYS A 75 8.76 -13.79 -3.21
N GLN A 76 8.75 -12.52 -2.85
CA GLN A 76 8.98 -12.06 -1.47
C GLN A 76 7.96 -12.67 -0.50
N ALA A 77 6.69 -12.73 -0.87
CA ALA A 77 5.64 -13.31 -0.03
C ALA A 77 5.83 -14.82 0.21
N VAL A 78 6.32 -15.58 -0.77
CA VAL A 78 6.63 -17.01 -0.58
C VAL A 78 7.88 -17.18 0.29
N GLU A 79 8.91 -16.38 0.04
CA GLU A 79 10.16 -16.41 0.80
C GLU A 79 9.92 -16.09 2.28
N GLU A 80 9.14 -15.06 2.57
CA GLU A 80 8.87 -14.58 3.92
C GLU A 80 7.93 -15.52 4.69
N THR A 81 6.88 -16.02 4.04
CA THR A 81 5.84 -16.81 4.73
C THR A 81 6.01 -18.32 4.62
N GLY A 82 6.80 -18.81 3.68
CA GLY A 82 6.89 -20.24 3.35
C GLY A 82 5.58 -20.84 2.80
N MET A 83 4.58 -20.00 2.45
CA MET A 83 3.23 -20.47 2.09
C MET A 83 2.93 -20.29 0.61
N GLY A 84 2.44 -21.35 -0.02
CA GLY A 84 2.01 -21.39 -1.41
C GLY A 84 3.17 -21.39 -2.41
N VAL A 85 2.85 -21.16 -3.68
CA VAL A 85 3.81 -21.11 -4.79
C VAL A 85 3.78 -19.75 -5.47
N VAL A 86 4.91 -19.36 -6.04
CA VAL A 86 5.10 -18.01 -6.62
C VAL A 86 4.10 -17.73 -7.75
N GLU A 87 3.88 -18.71 -8.63
CA GLU A 87 3.01 -18.59 -9.79
C GLU A 87 1.58 -18.25 -9.39
N ASP A 88 1.04 -18.95 -8.40
CA ASP A 88 -0.31 -18.69 -7.88
C ASP A 88 -0.41 -17.30 -7.22
N LYS A 89 0.64 -16.88 -6.50
CA LYS A 89 0.67 -15.55 -5.88
C LYS A 89 0.77 -14.44 -6.93
N VAL A 90 1.47 -14.67 -8.05
CA VAL A 90 1.48 -13.73 -9.19
C VAL A 90 0.07 -13.55 -9.76
N ILE A 91 -0.67 -14.67 -9.95
CA ILE A 91 -2.06 -14.63 -10.42
C ILE A 91 -2.94 -13.88 -9.44
N LYS A 92 -2.83 -14.15 -8.13
CA LYS A 92 -3.60 -13.44 -7.09
C LYS A 92 -3.27 -11.95 -7.03
N ASN A 93 -2.00 -11.57 -7.15
CA ASN A 93 -1.58 -10.16 -7.19
C ASN A 93 -2.13 -9.46 -8.44
N ASN A 94 -2.08 -10.13 -9.60
CA ASN A 94 -2.67 -9.60 -10.83
C ASN A 94 -4.20 -9.42 -10.70
N TYR A 95 -4.88 -10.39 -10.12
CA TYR A 95 -6.31 -10.28 -9.85
C TYR A 95 -6.62 -9.08 -8.95
N ALA A 96 -5.89 -8.95 -7.84
CA ALA A 96 -6.07 -7.84 -6.90
C ALA A 96 -5.79 -6.46 -7.51
N ALA A 97 -4.86 -6.37 -8.46
CA ALA A 97 -4.50 -5.12 -9.13
C ALA A 97 -5.38 -4.86 -10.36
N GLU A 98 -5.28 -5.70 -11.39
CA GLU A 98 -5.84 -5.44 -12.70
C GLU A 98 -7.35 -5.72 -12.78
N TYR A 99 -7.79 -6.89 -12.29
CA TYR A 99 -9.21 -7.24 -12.33
C TYR A 99 -10.05 -6.31 -11.45
N ILE A 100 -9.57 -6.02 -10.25
CA ILE A 100 -10.26 -5.07 -9.34
C ILE A 100 -10.31 -3.67 -9.96
N TYR A 101 -9.20 -3.19 -10.55
CA TYR A 101 -9.22 -1.92 -11.27
C TYR A 101 -10.26 -1.92 -12.38
N ASN A 102 -10.26 -2.94 -13.25
CA ASN A 102 -11.19 -3.02 -14.38
C ASN A 102 -12.65 -3.13 -13.92
N ALA A 103 -12.92 -3.82 -12.83
CA ALA A 103 -14.28 -3.94 -12.26
C ALA A 103 -14.81 -2.60 -11.74
N TYR A 104 -13.96 -1.76 -11.14
CA TYR A 104 -14.41 -0.56 -10.43
C TYR A 104 -13.97 0.77 -11.05
N LYS A 105 -13.18 0.79 -12.15
CA LYS A 105 -12.68 2.03 -12.77
C LYS A 105 -13.78 3.01 -13.14
N ASN A 106 -14.95 2.51 -13.56
CA ASN A 106 -16.09 3.32 -13.97
C ASN A 106 -17.14 3.53 -12.87
N THR A 107 -16.91 2.97 -11.68
CA THR A 107 -17.84 3.11 -10.54
C THR A 107 -17.72 4.51 -9.96
N LYS A 108 -18.84 5.21 -9.86
CA LYS A 108 -18.92 6.52 -9.22
C LYS A 108 -18.89 6.36 -7.71
N THR A 109 -17.95 7.03 -7.05
CA THR A 109 -17.68 6.90 -5.61
C THR A 109 -17.53 8.26 -4.91
N CYS A 110 -17.85 9.35 -5.61
CA CYS A 110 -17.81 10.70 -5.10
C CYS A 110 -19.13 11.40 -5.34
N ASP A 111 -19.56 12.18 -4.37
CA ASP A 111 -20.73 13.05 -4.44
C ASP A 111 -22.05 12.30 -4.76
N ILE A 112 -22.98 12.94 -5.45
CA ILE A 112 -24.26 12.35 -5.81
C ILE A 112 -24.04 11.26 -6.86
N ILE A 113 -24.32 10.00 -6.51
CA ILE A 113 -24.18 8.85 -7.40
C ILE A 113 -25.49 8.47 -8.10
N GLU A 114 -26.63 8.83 -7.52
CA GLU A 114 -27.96 8.53 -8.06
C GLU A 114 -28.97 9.59 -7.64
N ARG A 115 -29.91 9.89 -8.51
CA ARG A 115 -31.10 10.72 -8.21
C ARG A 115 -32.33 9.93 -8.63
N ASP A 116 -33.26 9.76 -7.72
CA ASP A 116 -34.57 9.17 -7.97
C ASP A 116 -35.64 10.25 -7.83
N GLU A 117 -36.08 10.76 -8.95
CA GLU A 117 -37.08 11.83 -8.98
C GLU A 117 -38.48 11.35 -8.61
N SER A 118 -38.75 10.03 -8.77
CA SER A 118 -40.06 9.44 -8.43
C SER A 118 -40.30 9.46 -6.93
N PHE A 119 -39.25 9.23 -6.14
CA PHE A 119 -39.29 9.26 -4.69
C PHE A 119 -38.69 10.52 -4.07
N GLY A 120 -38.15 11.43 -4.87
CA GLY A 120 -37.50 12.66 -4.40
C GLY A 120 -36.23 12.38 -3.57
N THR A 121 -35.53 11.29 -3.85
CA THR A 121 -34.33 10.88 -3.09
C THR A 121 -33.06 11.05 -3.88
N ILE A 122 -31.97 11.29 -3.17
CA ILE A 122 -30.60 11.29 -3.73
C ILE A 122 -29.71 10.34 -2.94
N LYS A 123 -28.85 9.61 -3.66
CA LYS A 123 -27.83 8.75 -3.07
C LYS A 123 -26.48 9.44 -3.19
N VAL A 124 -25.82 9.68 -2.06
CA VAL A 124 -24.53 10.36 -1.98
C VAL A 124 -23.47 9.36 -1.51
N ALA A 125 -22.32 9.34 -2.19
CA ALA A 125 -21.18 8.54 -1.78
C ALA A 125 -20.26 9.34 -0.88
N GLU A 126 -20.12 8.89 0.37
CA GLU A 126 -19.25 9.50 1.37
C GLU A 126 -18.21 8.49 1.86
N PRO A 127 -16.97 8.93 2.16
CA PRO A 127 -15.99 8.06 2.78
C PRO A 127 -16.39 7.72 4.22
N ILE A 128 -16.04 6.50 4.66
CA ILE A 128 -16.27 6.05 6.05
C ILE A 128 -15.28 6.74 7.00
N GLY A 129 -14.09 7.06 6.52
CA GLY A 129 -13.01 7.65 7.32
C GLY A 129 -11.73 6.81 7.25
N VAL A 130 -11.23 6.33 8.39
CA VAL A 130 -10.04 5.49 8.47
C VAL A 130 -10.43 4.04 8.74
N VAL A 131 -9.91 3.13 7.92
CA VAL A 131 -10.19 1.70 7.98
C VAL A 131 -8.96 0.94 8.51
N GLY A 132 -9.16 0.09 9.50
CA GLY A 132 -8.18 -0.90 9.94
C GLY A 132 -8.19 -2.11 9.01
N ALA A 133 -7.04 -2.50 8.49
CA ALA A 133 -6.92 -3.57 7.50
C ALA A 133 -6.00 -4.69 8.00
N VAL A 134 -6.57 -5.76 8.50
CA VAL A 134 -5.83 -6.97 8.88
C VAL A 134 -5.33 -7.67 7.63
N ILE A 135 -4.04 -8.01 7.60
CA ILE A 135 -3.37 -8.71 6.49
C ILE A 135 -3.03 -10.13 6.91
N PRO A 136 -3.58 -11.17 6.26
CA PRO A 136 -3.29 -12.55 6.60
C PRO A 136 -1.95 -13.02 6.03
N THR A 137 -1.29 -13.95 6.69
CA THR A 137 -0.04 -14.58 6.22
C THR A 137 -0.21 -15.31 4.89
N THR A 138 -1.37 -15.94 4.68
CA THR A 138 -1.62 -16.77 3.47
C THR A 138 -1.62 -15.97 2.17
N ASN A 139 -2.09 -14.71 2.19
CA ASN A 139 -2.21 -13.85 1.01
C ASN A 139 -1.87 -12.40 1.34
N PRO A 140 -0.64 -12.11 1.83
CA PRO A 140 -0.33 -10.77 2.35
C PRO A 140 -0.38 -9.70 1.25
N THR A 141 0.32 -9.93 0.14
CA THR A 141 0.49 -8.93 -0.92
C THR A 141 -0.80 -8.66 -1.68
N SER A 142 -1.51 -9.68 -2.12
CA SER A 142 -2.80 -9.50 -2.83
C SER A 142 -3.86 -8.84 -1.94
N THR A 143 -3.89 -9.16 -0.64
CA THR A 143 -4.81 -8.52 0.30
C THR A 143 -4.46 -7.05 0.52
N ALA A 144 -3.17 -6.71 0.66
CA ALA A 144 -2.74 -5.33 0.79
C ALA A 144 -3.09 -4.51 -0.47
N ILE A 145 -2.81 -5.04 -1.67
CA ILE A 145 -3.15 -4.42 -2.94
C ILE A 145 -4.66 -4.16 -3.03
N PHE A 146 -5.47 -5.19 -2.80
CA PHE A 146 -6.93 -5.10 -2.90
C PHE A 146 -7.50 -4.04 -1.95
N LYS A 147 -7.12 -4.11 -0.66
CA LYS A 147 -7.62 -3.18 0.35
C LYS A 147 -7.15 -1.74 0.10
N SER A 148 -5.90 -1.55 -0.38
CA SER A 148 -5.41 -0.24 -0.79
C SER A 148 -6.25 0.36 -1.92
N LEU A 149 -6.50 -0.42 -2.96
CA LEU A 149 -7.27 0.06 -4.10
C LEU A 149 -8.70 0.43 -3.71
N LEU A 150 -9.37 -0.36 -2.87
CA LEU A 150 -10.70 -0.02 -2.36
C LEU A 150 -10.69 1.25 -1.52
N ALA A 151 -9.73 1.40 -0.60
CA ALA A 151 -9.63 2.60 0.22
C ALA A 151 -9.39 3.84 -0.63
N LEU A 152 -8.48 3.77 -1.62
CA LEU A 152 -8.21 4.87 -2.54
C LEU A 152 -9.44 5.23 -3.40
N LYS A 153 -10.13 4.23 -3.95
CA LYS A 153 -11.32 4.47 -4.79
C LYS A 153 -12.46 5.14 -4.02
N THR A 154 -12.54 4.91 -2.72
CA THR A 154 -13.61 5.41 -1.84
C THR A 154 -13.19 6.57 -0.92
N ARG A 155 -12.04 7.17 -1.16
CA ARG A 155 -11.48 8.31 -0.39
C ARG A 155 -11.29 8.02 1.10
N ASN A 156 -11.04 6.77 1.47
CA ASN A 156 -10.78 6.36 2.83
C ASN A 156 -9.28 6.39 3.16
N GLY A 157 -8.95 6.67 4.41
CA GLY A 157 -7.65 6.34 4.99
C GLY A 157 -7.57 4.85 5.33
N ILE A 158 -6.37 4.28 5.35
CA ILE A 158 -6.16 2.88 5.69
C ILE A 158 -4.92 2.70 6.55
N ILE A 159 -5.02 1.87 7.58
CA ILE A 159 -3.90 1.42 8.40
C ILE A 159 -3.84 -0.10 8.30
N PHE A 160 -2.70 -0.62 7.89
CA PHE A 160 -2.47 -2.05 7.80
C PHE A 160 -2.00 -2.62 9.13
N SER A 161 -2.56 -3.77 9.49
CA SER A 161 -2.11 -4.61 10.59
C SER A 161 -1.72 -5.97 10.01
N PRO A 162 -0.43 -6.16 9.63
CA PRO A 162 0.04 -7.45 9.15
C PRO A 162 0.07 -8.46 10.30
N HIS A 163 0.06 -9.74 9.93
CA HIS A 163 0.30 -10.83 10.88
C HIS A 163 1.76 -10.75 11.36
N PRO A 164 2.03 -10.97 12.66
CA PRO A 164 3.38 -11.01 13.23
C PRO A 164 4.28 -12.03 12.55
#